data_e93b34ebf0273c91b8ff97cecee34aec
#
_entry.id   e93b34ebf0273c91b8ff97cecee34aec
#
_cell.length_a   1.000
_cell.length_b   1.000
_cell.length_c   1.000
_cell.angle_alpha   90.00
_cell.angle_beta   90.00
_cell.angle_gamma   90.00
#
_symmetry.space_group_name_H-M   'P 1'
#
loop_
_entity.id
_entity.type
_entity.pdbx_description
1 polymer ?
#
loop_
_entity_poly.entity_id
_entity_poly.type
_entity_poly.pdbx_seq_one_letter_code
_entity_poly.pdbx_strand_id
1 'polypeptide(L)'
;ALVLGIRNFDPEIRLAGVILNNIASARHQTIIRQSIEEYTDIPVLGAIPRLKDNPIPERHLCLSLNKNDDKQIMLDSLAELIADNTDIQKILAAAGDMPRLPDPPLEITRKMQSSPLNIAYLYDDAFWFYYQENFDELKKLGVNLVPLSLLSEQSFAEQLQAHKLTAKNIDGLYIGGGYPELYAKEISRSPKLPQIKEWIEQNMPVYAECGGFMLLAKQLHFPEEKKYESYPMIGVFDIETKFFDKPQGLGYAEIKTIRENPYHPLGSIWKGHEFHFSTAVNAKPDQEFLFELKKGRGMTQKEMQNNNLAFDGLIYKNCFASYTHIFAPAVPHFSKNFIETARQYRKNQKENA
;
A
#
# COMPACT_ATOMS: atom_id res chain seq x y z
N ALA A 1 12.50 -13.45 -29.84
CA ALA A 1 11.08 -13.12 -30.01
C ALA A 1 10.65 -12.00 -29.07
N LEU A 2 10.82 -12.12 -27.71
CA LEU A 2 10.36 -11.12 -26.75
C LEU A 2 10.97 -9.73 -26.99
N VAL A 3 12.31 -9.63 -27.12
CA VAL A 3 13.01 -8.36 -27.36
C VAL A 3 12.58 -7.71 -28.68
N LEU A 4 12.44 -8.51 -29.74
CA LEU A 4 11.89 -8.03 -31.03
C LEU A 4 10.44 -7.56 -30.90
N GLY A 5 9.64 -8.27 -30.12
CA GLY A 5 8.27 -7.88 -29.84
C GLY A 5 8.17 -6.51 -29.16
N ILE A 6 8.97 -6.27 -28.12
CA ILE A 6 9.00 -4.98 -27.40
C ILE A 6 9.49 -3.86 -28.33
N ARG A 7 10.57 -4.07 -29.07
CA ARG A 7 11.12 -3.07 -30.01
C ARG A 7 10.12 -2.65 -31.09
N ASN A 8 9.32 -3.60 -31.58
CA ASN A 8 8.39 -3.35 -32.67
C ASN A 8 6.99 -2.93 -32.19
N PHE A 9 6.68 -3.13 -30.90
CA PHE A 9 5.38 -2.76 -30.32
C PHE A 9 5.22 -1.25 -30.24
N ASP A 10 6.29 -0.55 -29.83
CA ASP A 10 6.31 0.91 -29.74
C ASP A 10 7.64 1.43 -30.28
N PRO A 11 7.66 2.08 -31.49
CA PRO A 11 8.86 2.63 -32.10
C PRO A 11 9.54 3.75 -31.30
N GLU A 12 8.84 4.39 -30.37
CA GLU A 12 9.39 5.44 -29.52
C GLU A 12 10.23 4.86 -28.36
N ILE A 13 10.09 3.55 -28.05
CA ILE A 13 10.88 2.89 -27.03
C ILE A 13 12.31 2.65 -27.52
N ARG A 14 13.29 3.31 -26.90
CA ARG A 14 14.72 3.06 -27.12
C ARG A 14 15.21 1.96 -26.17
N LEU A 15 15.40 0.77 -26.68
CA LEU A 15 16.04 -0.31 -25.93
C LEU A 15 17.56 -0.12 -25.94
N ALA A 16 18.14 0.31 -24.83
CA ALA A 16 19.57 0.56 -24.70
C ALA A 16 20.40 -0.71 -24.43
N GLY A 17 19.77 -1.77 -23.93
CA GLY A 17 20.41 -3.05 -23.66
C GLY A 17 19.46 -4.05 -22.99
N VAL A 18 19.94 -5.26 -22.81
CA VAL A 18 19.22 -6.37 -22.17
C VAL A 18 20.05 -6.96 -21.05
N ILE A 19 19.44 -7.21 -19.91
CA ILE A 19 20.01 -8.03 -18.83
C ILE A 19 19.22 -9.34 -18.80
N LEU A 20 19.93 -10.44 -19.04
CA LEU A 20 19.36 -11.78 -18.95
C LEU A 20 19.25 -12.17 -17.47
N ASN A 21 18.10 -12.69 -17.06
CA ASN A 21 17.90 -13.15 -15.68
C ASN A 21 17.62 -14.66 -15.66
N ASN A 22 17.92 -15.30 -14.54
CA ASN A 22 17.64 -16.71 -14.29
C ASN A 22 18.31 -17.66 -15.31
N ILE A 23 19.59 -17.41 -15.64
CA ILE A 23 20.36 -18.18 -16.60
C ILE A 23 20.78 -19.52 -15.99
N ALA A 24 20.41 -20.62 -16.66
CA ALA A 24 20.63 -21.98 -16.15
C ALA A 24 22.07 -22.51 -16.37
N SER A 25 22.77 -22.05 -17.42
CA SER A 25 24.11 -22.50 -17.76
C SER A 25 24.83 -21.56 -18.72
N ALA A 26 26.14 -21.66 -18.85
CA ALA A 26 26.93 -20.90 -19.81
C ALA A 26 26.45 -21.11 -21.27
N ARG A 27 26.11 -22.34 -21.65
CA ARG A 27 25.57 -22.64 -22.99
C ARG A 27 24.22 -21.91 -23.21
N HIS A 28 23.34 -21.89 -22.20
CA HIS A 28 22.07 -21.17 -22.26
C HIS A 28 22.29 -19.67 -22.45
N GLN A 29 23.24 -19.08 -21.70
CA GLN A 29 23.63 -17.69 -21.83
C GLN A 29 24.14 -17.38 -23.25
N THR A 30 25.06 -18.18 -23.77
CA THR A 30 25.67 -17.97 -25.10
C THR A 30 24.61 -17.98 -26.20
N ILE A 31 23.71 -18.96 -26.19
CA ILE A 31 22.67 -19.08 -27.21
C ILE A 31 21.72 -17.88 -27.18
N ILE A 32 21.29 -17.46 -26.00
CA ILE A 32 20.33 -16.32 -25.87
C ILE A 32 21.06 -15.02 -26.27
N ARG A 33 22.27 -14.80 -25.78
CA ARG A 33 23.08 -13.62 -26.13
C ARG A 33 23.27 -13.49 -27.64
N GLN A 34 23.76 -14.52 -28.28
CA GLN A 34 23.97 -14.53 -29.75
C GLN A 34 22.66 -14.26 -30.49
N SER A 35 21.56 -14.91 -30.09
CA SER A 35 20.27 -14.69 -30.73
C SER A 35 19.78 -13.24 -30.58
N ILE A 36 20.00 -12.60 -29.44
CA ILE A 36 19.55 -11.19 -29.22
C ILE A 36 20.46 -10.26 -30.07
N GLU A 37 21.77 -10.40 -29.94
CA GLU A 37 22.73 -9.51 -30.60
C GLU A 37 22.69 -9.64 -32.13
N GLU A 38 22.48 -10.86 -32.66
CA GLU A 38 22.41 -11.12 -34.11
C GLU A 38 21.11 -10.57 -34.75
N TYR A 39 19.96 -10.72 -34.06
CA TYR A 39 18.67 -10.36 -34.65
C TYR A 39 18.15 -8.97 -34.24
N THR A 40 18.80 -8.29 -33.30
CA THR A 40 18.27 -7.03 -32.78
C THR A 40 19.23 -5.86 -32.71
N ASP A 41 20.54 -6.09 -32.89
CA ASP A 41 21.61 -5.12 -32.65
C ASP A 41 21.62 -4.51 -31.23
N ILE A 42 20.87 -5.11 -30.29
CA ILE A 42 20.77 -4.65 -28.92
C ILE A 42 21.77 -5.42 -28.06
N PRO A 43 22.67 -4.73 -27.33
CA PRO A 43 23.68 -5.40 -26.53
C PRO A 43 23.08 -6.11 -25.32
N VAL A 44 23.63 -7.28 -24.99
CA VAL A 44 23.35 -7.95 -23.71
C VAL A 44 24.37 -7.45 -22.68
N LEU A 45 23.88 -6.61 -21.76
CA LEU A 45 24.66 -5.92 -20.73
C LEU A 45 24.90 -6.74 -19.47
N GLY A 46 24.26 -7.89 -19.34
CA GLY A 46 24.44 -8.77 -18.19
C GLY A 46 23.74 -10.11 -18.37
N ALA A 47 24.13 -11.08 -17.51
CA ALA A 47 23.52 -12.40 -17.50
C ALA A 47 23.58 -12.99 -16.08
N ILE A 48 22.52 -12.77 -15.31
CA ILE A 48 22.40 -13.21 -13.91
C ILE A 48 22.05 -14.70 -13.87
N PRO A 49 22.85 -15.52 -13.20
CA PRO A 49 22.59 -16.95 -13.10
C PRO A 49 21.35 -17.24 -12.24
N ARG A 50 20.80 -18.44 -12.45
CA ARG A 50 19.79 -19.00 -11.56
C ARG A 50 20.40 -19.26 -10.18
N LEU A 51 19.84 -18.62 -9.16
CA LEU A 51 20.24 -18.90 -7.78
C LEU A 51 19.63 -20.22 -7.32
N LYS A 52 20.45 -21.06 -6.66
CA LYS A 52 19.96 -22.31 -6.04
C LYS A 52 19.13 -22.02 -4.80
N ASP A 53 19.61 -21.08 -3.99
CA ASP A 53 18.94 -20.61 -2.80
C ASP A 53 18.58 -19.13 -3.03
N ASN A 54 17.30 -18.81 -2.94
CA ASN A 54 16.86 -17.43 -3.07
C ASN A 54 17.15 -16.70 -1.74
N PRO A 55 18.09 -15.75 -1.70
CA PRO A 55 18.38 -15.02 -0.46
C PRO A 55 17.25 -14.09 -0.05
N ILE A 56 16.31 -13.84 -0.97
CA ILE A 56 15.16 -12.99 -0.73
C ILE A 56 13.97 -13.86 -0.41
N PRO A 57 13.43 -13.85 0.83
CA PRO A 57 12.25 -14.63 1.16
C PRO A 57 11.06 -14.18 0.32
N GLU A 58 10.52 -15.10 -0.47
CA GLU A 58 9.29 -14.89 -1.20
C GLU A 58 8.12 -14.85 -0.21
N ARG A 59 7.39 -13.75 -0.20
CA ARG A 59 6.07 -13.66 0.41
C ARG A 59 5.08 -13.24 -0.66
N HIS A 60 3.80 -13.56 -0.47
CA HIS A 60 2.74 -13.50 -1.48
C HIS A 60 2.74 -12.25 -2.38
N LEU A 61 3.39 -11.16 -1.98
CA LEU A 61 3.36 -9.88 -2.69
C LEU A 61 4.61 -9.06 -2.68
N CYS A 62 5.45 -9.24 -1.70
CA CYS A 62 6.63 -8.42 -1.50
C CYS A 62 7.73 -9.17 -0.80
N LEU A 63 8.94 -8.73 -1.08
CA LEU A 63 10.13 -9.09 -0.37
C LEU A 63 10.02 -8.54 1.05
N SER A 64 9.81 -9.42 2.04
CA SER A 64 9.85 -9.02 3.44
C SER A 64 11.31 -8.78 3.83
N LEU A 65 11.69 -7.55 3.99
CA LEU A 65 12.98 -7.18 4.53
C LEU A 65 12.87 -7.14 6.06
N ASN A 66 13.14 -8.24 6.72
CA ASN A 66 13.26 -8.25 8.18
C ASN A 66 14.37 -7.27 8.63
N LYS A 67 14.16 -6.62 9.77
CA LYS A 67 14.98 -5.54 10.32
C LYS A 67 16.31 -6.01 10.96
N ASN A 68 16.91 -7.12 10.59
CA ASN A 68 18.08 -7.65 11.28
C ASN A 68 19.34 -7.60 10.42
N ASP A 69 20.47 -7.84 11.02
CA ASP A 69 21.83 -7.87 10.43
C ASP A 69 21.91 -8.69 9.15
N ASP A 70 21.06 -9.71 9.00
CA ASP A 70 20.90 -10.52 7.79
C ASP A 70 20.53 -9.70 6.53
N LYS A 71 19.89 -8.54 6.70
CA LYS A 71 19.52 -7.68 5.57
C LYS A 71 20.73 -7.09 4.87
N GLN A 72 21.72 -6.62 5.63
CA GLN A 72 22.92 -6.02 5.03
C GLN A 72 23.72 -7.09 4.30
N ILE A 73 23.90 -8.26 4.92
CA ILE A 73 24.60 -9.41 4.29
C ILE A 73 23.89 -9.82 2.99
N MET A 74 22.56 -9.87 3.00
CA MET A 74 21.78 -10.17 1.80
C MET A 74 21.97 -9.10 0.71
N LEU A 75 21.92 -7.83 1.06
CA LEU A 75 22.10 -6.72 0.11
C LEU A 75 23.51 -6.73 -0.49
N ASP A 76 24.54 -6.98 0.33
CA ASP A 76 25.92 -7.07 -0.11
C ASP A 76 26.11 -8.25 -1.09
N SER A 77 25.55 -9.42 -0.76
CA SER A 77 25.59 -10.60 -1.64
C SER A 77 24.88 -10.37 -2.97
N LEU A 78 23.75 -9.66 -2.96
CA LEU A 78 23.03 -9.30 -4.20
C LEU A 78 23.79 -8.24 -5.00
N ALA A 79 24.43 -7.28 -4.34
CA ALA A 79 25.25 -6.26 -5.00
C ALA A 79 26.47 -6.90 -5.71
N GLU A 80 27.16 -7.83 -5.05
CA GLU A 80 28.24 -8.62 -5.65
C GLU A 80 27.74 -9.43 -6.84
N LEU A 81 26.62 -10.15 -6.67
CA LEU A 81 26.02 -10.91 -7.77
C LEU A 81 25.73 -10.06 -9.00
N ILE A 82 25.19 -8.86 -8.83
CA ILE A 82 24.92 -7.93 -9.93
C ILE A 82 26.21 -7.42 -10.53
N ALA A 83 27.18 -7.00 -9.72
CA ALA A 83 28.45 -6.47 -10.17
C ALA A 83 29.26 -7.49 -11.00
N ASP A 84 29.28 -8.75 -10.57
CA ASP A 84 30.03 -9.83 -11.24
C ASP A 84 29.39 -10.28 -12.55
N ASN A 85 28.07 -10.08 -12.70
CA ASN A 85 27.29 -10.62 -13.83
C ASN A 85 26.73 -9.56 -14.78
N THR A 86 27.04 -8.28 -14.56
CA THR A 86 26.58 -7.18 -15.43
C THR A 86 27.70 -6.19 -15.74
N ASP A 87 27.61 -5.56 -16.91
CA ASP A 87 28.51 -4.47 -17.31
C ASP A 87 27.95 -3.13 -16.79
N ILE A 88 28.21 -2.86 -15.51
CA ILE A 88 27.73 -1.64 -14.83
C ILE A 88 28.15 -0.37 -15.58
N GLN A 89 29.37 -0.34 -16.14
CA GLN A 89 29.90 0.83 -16.85
C GLN A 89 29.09 1.13 -18.11
N LYS A 90 28.73 0.10 -18.89
CA LYS A 90 27.87 0.28 -20.06
C LYS A 90 26.44 0.66 -19.68
N ILE A 91 25.90 0.13 -18.57
CA ILE A 91 24.57 0.52 -18.06
C ILE A 91 24.57 2.01 -17.69
N LEU A 92 25.60 2.48 -16.96
CA LEU A 92 25.73 3.89 -16.58
C LEU A 92 25.94 4.79 -17.81
N ALA A 93 26.73 4.36 -18.78
CA ALA A 93 26.91 5.09 -20.03
C ALA A 93 25.58 5.24 -20.79
N ALA A 94 24.83 4.14 -20.93
CA ALA A 94 23.52 4.15 -21.58
C ALA A 94 22.51 5.08 -20.85
N ALA A 95 22.55 5.13 -19.51
CA ALA A 95 21.75 6.04 -18.72
C ALA A 95 22.18 7.52 -18.89
N GLY A 96 23.49 7.76 -19.01
CA GLY A 96 24.04 9.11 -19.23
C GLY A 96 23.69 9.73 -20.59
N ASP A 97 23.43 8.88 -21.59
CA ASP A 97 23.01 9.31 -22.95
C ASP A 97 21.52 9.72 -23.05
N MET A 98 20.78 9.60 -21.95
CA MET A 98 19.37 9.99 -21.95
C MET A 98 19.20 11.52 -21.94
N PRO A 99 18.22 12.05 -22.68
CA PRO A 99 17.91 13.48 -22.60
C PRO A 99 17.53 13.85 -21.18
N ARG A 100 18.00 15.01 -20.71
CA ARG A 100 17.63 15.53 -19.40
C ARG A 100 16.11 15.73 -19.33
N LEU A 101 15.48 15.17 -18.31
CA LEU A 101 14.08 15.43 -18.06
C LEU A 101 13.87 16.92 -17.76
N PRO A 102 12.77 17.53 -18.20
CA PRO A 102 12.45 18.90 -17.83
C PRO A 102 12.39 19.01 -16.30
N ASP A 103 12.89 20.10 -15.76
CA ASP A 103 12.79 20.36 -14.34
C ASP A 103 11.30 20.32 -13.94
N PRO A 104 10.95 19.66 -12.81
CA PRO A 104 9.58 19.65 -12.36
C PRO A 104 9.11 21.11 -12.15
N PRO A 105 7.86 21.44 -12.46
CA PRO A 105 7.34 22.78 -12.22
C PRO A 105 7.56 23.14 -10.76
N LEU A 106 8.08 24.37 -10.52
CA LEU A 106 8.30 24.88 -9.17
C LEU A 106 6.98 24.79 -8.40
N GLU A 107 6.91 23.89 -7.45
CA GLU A 107 5.77 23.79 -6.54
C GLU A 107 5.71 25.07 -5.70
N ILE A 108 4.72 25.88 -5.97
CA ILE A 108 4.41 27.05 -5.14
C ILE A 108 3.88 26.49 -3.81
N THR A 109 4.76 26.31 -2.85
CA THR A 109 4.36 26.04 -1.46
C THR A 109 3.56 27.26 -0.97
N ARG A 110 2.24 27.16 -1.00
CA ARG A 110 1.39 28.17 -0.39
C ARG A 110 1.72 28.20 1.10
N LYS A 111 2.24 29.35 1.59
CA LYS A 111 2.40 29.58 3.03
C LYS A 111 1.07 29.30 3.73
N MET A 112 1.01 28.24 4.48
CA MET A 112 -0.19 27.93 5.25
C MET A 112 -0.34 28.92 6.39
N GLN A 113 -1.54 29.51 6.48
CA GLN A 113 -1.90 30.48 7.53
C GLN A 113 -2.27 29.85 8.87
N SER A 114 -2.26 28.51 8.99
CA SER A 114 -2.61 27.78 10.21
C SER A 114 -1.49 26.83 10.64
N SER A 115 -1.44 26.51 11.94
CA SER A 115 -0.51 25.50 12.47
C SER A 115 -0.73 24.13 11.77
N PRO A 116 0.35 23.41 11.45
CA PRO A 116 0.24 22.13 10.76
C PRO A 116 -0.66 21.13 11.50
N LEU A 117 -1.38 20.31 10.74
CA LEU A 117 -2.11 19.18 11.30
C LEU A 117 -1.14 18.03 11.55
N ASN A 118 -1.31 17.30 12.63
CA ASN A 118 -0.57 16.09 12.91
C ASN A 118 -1.44 14.88 12.55
N ILE A 119 -1.09 14.21 11.46
CA ILE A 119 -1.74 12.96 11.05
C ILE A 119 -0.81 11.82 11.43
N ALA A 120 -1.24 10.99 12.38
CA ALA A 120 -0.57 9.75 12.68
C ALA A 120 -0.78 8.74 11.56
N TYR A 121 0.18 7.84 11.35
CA TYR A 121 0.02 6.71 10.46
C TYR A 121 0.69 5.48 11.07
N LEU A 122 0.07 4.30 10.89
CA LEU A 122 0.66 3.06 11.36
C LEU A 122 1.82 2.65 10.43
N TYR A 123 3.00 2.43 11.00
CA TYR A 123 4.17 2.06 10.23
C TYR A 123 5.05 1.06 10.99
N ASP A 124 4.91 -0.20 10.61
CA ASP A 124 5.68 -1.33 11.13
C ASP A 124 5.60 -2.51 10.15
N ASP A 125 6.07 -3.68 10.54
CA ASP A 125 6.09 -4.86 9.68
C ASP A 125 4.69 -5.38 9.32
N ALA A 126 3.64 -4.99 10.05
CA ALA A 126 2.24 -5.32 9.73
C ALA A 126 1.57 -4.29 8.83
N PHE A 127 1.98 -3.01 8.92
CA PHE A 127 1.39 -1.88 8.20
C PHE A 127 2.48 -1.00 7.59
N TRP A 128 2.84 -1.23 6.35
CA TRP A 128 3.95 -0.52 5.69
C TRP A 128 3.63 -0.12 4.25
N PHE A 129 2.53 -0.60 3.69
CA PHE A 129 2.20 -0.32 2.32
C PHE A 129 1.49 1.04 2.19
N TYR A 130 2.25 2.03 1.74
CA TYR A 130 1.81 3.38 1.41
C TYR A 130 2.47 3.82 0.11
N TYR A 131 1.74 4.54 -0.72
CA TYR A 131 2.36 5.30 -1.78
C TYR A 131 3.05 6.54 -1.20
N GLN A 132 4.31 6.77 -1.56
CA GLN A 132 5.03 7.97 -1.16
C GLN A 132 4.31 9.24 -1.62
N GLU A 133 3.71 9.19 -2.80
CA GLU A 133 2.92 10.27 -3.39
C GLU A 133 1.71 10.65 -2.54
N ASN A 134 1.08 9.70 -1.84
CA ASN A 134 0.00 10.01 -0.90
C ASN A 134 0.52 10.85 0.28
N PHE A 135 1.68 10.49 0.81
CA PHE A 135 2.35 11.27 1.85
C PHE A 135 2.75 12.66 1.37
N ASP A 136 3.26 12.76 0.15
CA ASP A 136 3.70 14.02 -0.43
C ASP A 136 2.51 14.97 -0.68
N GLU A 137 1.37 14.45 -1.14
CA GLU A 137 0.14 15.24 -1.27
C GLU A 137 -0.36 15.76 0.09
N LEU A 138 -0.31 14.94 1.14
CA LEU A 138 -0.67 15.39 2.49
C LEU A 138 0.31 16.46 3.01
N LYS A 139 1.62 16.27 2.82
CA LYS A 139 2.66 17.25 3.20
C LYS A 139 2.51 18.58 2.47
N LYS A 140 2.21 18.57 1.15
CA LYS A 140 1.93 19.77 0.35
C LYS A 140 0.78 20.60 0.93
N LEU A 141 -0.18 19.94 1.58
CA LEU A 141 -1.31 20.59 2.26
C LEU A 141 -1.00 20.94 3.73
N GLY A 142 0.26 20.79 4.17
CA GLY A 142 0.77 21.22 5.49
C GLY A 142 0.48 20.23 6.60
N VAL A 143 0.50 18.95 6.30
CA VAL A 143 0.41 17.89 7.30
C VAL A 143 1.80 17.54 7.81
N ASN A 144 1.93 17.38 9.12
CA ASN A 144 3.01 16.68 9.77
C ASN A 144 2.62 15.21 9.96
N LEU A 145 3.35 14.31 9.30
CA LEU A 145 3.13 12.87 9.37
C LEU A 145 3.90 12.26 10.53
N VAL A 146 3.20 11.53 11.41
CA VAL A 146 3.74 10.98 12.66
C VAL A 146 3.63 9.45 12.62
N PRO A 147 4.74 8.71 12.46
CA PRO A 147 4.71 7.25 12.44
C PRO A 147 4.41 6.70 13.83
N LEU A 148 3.54 5.68 13.88
CA LEU A 148 3.23 4.91 15.07
C LEU A 148 3.31 3.41 14.74
N SER A 149 3.78 2.60 15.67
CA SER A 149 3.87 1.15 15.52
C SER A 149 2.96 0.43 16.51
N LEU A 150 2.16 -0.49 16.01
CA LEU A 150 1.40 -1.42 16.83
C LEU A 150 2.29 -2.52 17.42
N LEU A 151 3.33 -2.94 16.69
CA LEU A 151 4.20 -4.03 17.06
C LEU A 151 5.34 -3.61 18.01
N SER A 152 5.60 -2.32 18.17
CA SER A 152 6.58 -1.82 19.14
C SER A 152 6.18 -2.16 20.57
N GLU A 153 7.14 -2.37 21.44
CA GLU A 153 6.90 -2.51 22.89
C GLU A 153 6.46 -1.18 23.54
N GLN A 154 6.85 -0.05 22.97
CA GLN A 154 6.47 1.28 23.43
C GLN A 154 4.98 1.56 23.25
N SER A 155 4.34 2.17 24.22
CA SER A 155 2.99 2.73 24.10
C SER A 155 2.93 3.84 23.05
N PHE A 156 1.74 4.16 22.52
CA PHE A 156 1.59 5.32 21.65
C PHE A 156 1.98 6.64 22.32
N ALA A 157 1.78 6.76 23.64
CA ALA A 157 2.18 7.95 24.39
C ALA A 157 3.71 8.16 24.36
N GLU A 158 4.49 7.09 24.56
CA GLU A 158 5.96 7.13 24.48
C GLU A 158 6.45 7.42 23.06
N GLN A 159 5.84 6.78 22.06
CA GLN A 159 6.16 7.04 20.65
C GLN A 159 5.88 8.49 20.28
N LEU A 160 4.73 9.04 20.67
CA LEU A 160 4.38 10.44 20.43
C LEU A 160 5.30 11.41 21.15
N GLN A 161 5.76 11.08 22.36
CA GLN A 161 6.70 11.90 23.11
C GLN A 161 8.03 12.08 22.37
N ALA A 162 8.50 11.07 21.65
CA ALA A 162 9.69 11.17 20.79
C ALA A 162 9.54 12.26 19.72
N HIS A 163 8.31 12.54 19.29
CA HIS A 163 7.96 13.62 18.37
C HIS A 163 7.55 14.93 19.10
N LYS A 164 7.68 15.01 20.42
CA LYS A 164 7.22 16.14 21.27
C LYS A 164 5.71 16.37 21.16
N LEU A 165 4.93 15.30 20.99
CA LEU A 165 3.49 15.32 20.87
C LEU A 165 2.84 14.47 21.97
N THR A 166 1.54 14.66 22.13
CA THR A 166 0.65 13.84 22.96
C THR A 166 -0.52 13.38 22.13
N ALA A 167 -1.34 12.45 22.62
CA ALA A 167 -2.53 11.99 21.93
C ALA A 167 -3.49 13.14 21.54
N LYS A 168 -3.57 14.20 22.38
CA LYS A 168 -4.39 15.40 22.12
C LYS A 168 -3.91 16.25 20.94
N ASN A 169 -2.67 16.03 20.49
CA ASN A 169 -2.11 16.78 19.35
C ASN A 169 -2.34 16.07 18.01
N ILE A 170 -2.91 14.87 18.02
CA ILE A 170 -3.18 14.10 16.81
C ILE A 170 -4.56 14.47 16.27
N ASP A 171 -4.61 14.81 14.99
CA ASP A 171 -5.80 15.32 14.32
C ASP A 171 -6.46 14.29 13.39
N GLY A 172 -5.78 13.19 13.12
CA GLY A 172 -6.28 12.10 12.30
C GLY A 172 -5.31 10.93 12.25
N LEU A 173 -5.79 9.80 11.77
CA LEU A 173 -5.02 8.56 11.64
C LEU A 173 -5.18 7.99 10.23
N TYR A 174 -4.04 7.69 9.58
CA TYR A 174 -3.99 6.97 8.30
C TYR A 174 -3.46 5.56 8.54
N ILE A 175 -4.23 4.54 8.14
CA ILE A 175 -3.86 3.14 8.29
C ILE A 175 -3.77 2.54 6.89
N GLY A 176 -2.55 2.34 6.40
CA GLY A 176 -2.31 1.76 5.09
C GLY A 176 -2.48 0.24 5.06
N GLY A 177 -2.07 -0.33 3.94
CA GLY A 177 -2.01 -1.76 3.77
C GLY A 177 -0.79 -2.40 4.42
N GLY A 178 -0.67 -3.69 4.21
CA GLY A 178 0.41 -4.52 4.72
C GLY A 178 -0.05 -5.96 4.93
N TYR A 179 0.55 -6.62 5.91
CA TYR A 179 0.29 -8.03 6.22
C TYR A 179 -0.13 -8.23 7.69
N PRO A 180 -1.25 -7.65 8.12
CA PRO A 180 -1.71 -7.82 9.51
C PRO A 180 -1.98 -9.29 9.87
N GLU A 181 -2.28 -10.13 8.87
CA GLU A 181 -2.47 -11.57 9.08
C GLU A 181 -1.21 -12.28 9.58
N LEU A 182 -0.02 -11.81 9.23
CA LEU A 182 1.23 -12.40 9.71
C LEU A 182 1.52 -12.08 11.18
N TYR A 183 0.90 -11.03 11.70
CA TYR A 183 1.08 -10.53 13.06
C TYR A 183 -0.26 -10.50 13.82
N ALA A 184 -1.25 -11.28 13.36
CA ALA A 184 -2.60 -11.23 13.90
C ALA A 184 -2.65 -11.55 15.41
N LYS A 185 -1.81 -12.49 15.85
CA LYS A 185 -1.69 -12.87 17.26
C LYS A 185 -1.13 -11.72 18.12
N GLU A 186 -0.05 -11.09 17.66
CA GLU A 186 0.59 -9.96 18.33
C GLU A 186 -0.34 -8.74 18.34
N ILE A 187 -0.96 -8.44 17.20
CA ILE A 187 -1.92 -7.35 17.06
C ILE A 187 -3.09 -7.56 18.03
N SER A 188 -3.71 -8.75 18.04
CA SER A 188 -4.89 -9.03 18.87
C SER A 188 -4.63 -8.87 20.39
N ARG A 189 -3.38 -8.93 20.80
CA ARG A 189 -2.94 -8.77 22.19
C ARG A 189 -2.38 -7.39 22.50
N SER A 190 -2.30 -6.53 21.50
CA SER A 190 -1.71 -5.20 21.67
C SER A 190 -2.56 -4.32 22.58
N PRO A 191 -1.98 -3.76 23.65
CA PRO A 191 -2.68 -2.83 24.54
C PRO A 191 -3.01 -1.49 23.87
N LYS A 192 -2.60 -1.28 22.63
CA LYS A 192 -2.80 -0.04 21.87
C LYS A 192 -4.12 -0.03 21.10
N LEU A 193 -4.75 -1.20 20.85
CA LEU A 193 -6.02 -1.27 20.13
C LEU A 193 -7.14 -0.46 20.79
N PRO A 194 -7.33 -0.50 22.12
CA PRO A 194 -8.34 0.32 22.79
C PRO A 194 -8.15 1.82 22.53
N GLN A 195 -6.92 2.31 22.42
CA GLN A 195 -6.65 3.72 22.15
C GLN A 195 -7.08 4.13 20.74
N ILE A 196 -6.83 3.31 19.73
CA ILE A 196 -7.34 3.57 18.36
C ILE A 196 -8.87 3.62 18.40
N LYS A 197 -9.51 2.67 19.09
CA LYS A 197 -10.97 2.65 19.23
C LYS A 197 -11.49 3.93 19.94
N GLU A 198 -10.82 4.37 20.99
CA GLU A 198 -11.15 5.59 21.70
C GLU A 198 -11.05 6.82 20.79
N TRP A 199 -9.99 6.95 19.99
CA TRP A 199 -9.85 8.03 19.00
C TRP A 199 -11.01 8.05 18.01
N ILE A 200 -11.42 6.88 17.51
CA ILE A 200 -12.57 6.75 16.60
C ILE A 200 -13.86 7.16 17.31
N GLU A 201 -14.07 6.72 18.56
CA GLU A 201 -15.25 7.09 19.36
C GLU A 201 -15.32 8.59 19.65
N GLN A 202 -14.18 9.28 19.71
CA GLN A 202 -14.06 10.73 19.83
C GLN A 202 -14.20 11.47 18.49
N ASN A 203 -14.66 10.80 17.42
CA ASN A 203 -14.79 11.32 16.05
C ASN A 203 -13.49 11.73 15.37
N MET A 204 -12.33 11.23 15.82
CA MET A 204 -11.08 11.44 15.08
C MET A 204 -11.21 10.87 13.66
N PRO A 205 -10.83 11.63 12.63
CA PRO A 205 -10.78 11.11 11.27
C PRO A 205 -9.80 9.97 11.14
N VAL A 206 -10.29 8.83 10.64
CA VAL A 206 -9.46 7.65 10.34
C VAL A 206 -9.71 7.23 8.91
N TYR A 207 -8.65 7.07 8.14
CA TYR A 207 -8.69 6.55 6.78
C TYR A 207 -7.89 5.26 6.72
N ALA A 208 -8.54 4.14 6.36
CA ALA A 208 -7.95 2.82 6.40
C ALA A 208 -8.07 2.09 5.06
N GLU A 209 -6.98 1.49 4.60
CA GLU A 209 -6.88 0.75 3.34
C GLU A 209 -6.46 -0.70 3.59
N CYS A 210 -7.11 -1.65 2.95
CA CYS A 210 -6.74 -3.07 2.87
C CYS A 210 -6.41 -3.68 4.25
N GLY A 211 -5.14 -3.81 4.62
CA GLY A 211 -4.73 -4.27 5.96
C GLY A 211 -5.31 -3.41 7.09
N GLY A 212 -5.44 -2.10 6.86
CA GLY A 212 -6.10 -1.18 7.79
C GLY A 212 -7.58 -1.50 7.99
N PHE A 213 -8.30 -1.90 6.93
CA PHE A 213 -9.66 -2.39 7.07
C PHE A 213 -9.71 -3.69 7.92
N MET A 214 -8.79 -4.63 7.65
CA MET A 214 -8.71 -5.89 8.43
C MET A 214 -8.49 -5.61 9.91
N LEU A 215 -7.69 -4.61 10.27
CA LEU A 215 -7.49 -4.17 11.66
C LEU A 215 -8.75 -3.61 12.30
N LEU A 216 -9.57 -2.89 11.54
CA LEU A 216 -10.79 -2.24 12.03
C LEU A 216 -12.01 -3.17 12.05
N ALA A 217 -11.94 -4.32 11.37
CA ALA A 217 -12.94 -5.37 11.40
C ALA A 217 -13.03 -6.00 12.80
N LYS A 218 -14.06 -6.83 13.01
CA LYS A 218 -14.30 -7.50 14.29
C LYS A 218 -13.32 -8.63 14.54
N GLN A 219 -13.04 -9.41 13.52
CA GLN A 219 -12.22 -10.61 13.62
C GLN A 219 -11.53 -10.94 12.30
N LEU A 220 -10.35 -11.52 12.39
CA LEU A 220 -9.61 -12.08 11.26
C LEU A 220 -9.57 -13.59 11.38
N HIS A 221 -10.09 -14.29 10.36
CA HIS A 221 -10.14 -15.75 10.27
C HIS A 221 -9.10 -16.27 9.28
N PHE A 222 -8.57 -17.44 9.60
CA PHE A 222 -7.68 -18.21 8.73
C PHE A 222 -8.39 -19.48 8.22
N PRO A 223 -7.92 -20.08 7.11
CA PRO A 223 -8.44 -21.37 6.65
C PRO A 223 -8.30 -22.45 7.71
N GLU A 224 -9.35 -23.27 7.91
CA GLU A 224 -9.40 -24.34 8.93
C GLU A 224 -8.29 -25.39 8.73
N GLU A 225 -7.88 -25.63 7.51
CA GLU A 225 -6.85 -26.59 7.13
C GLU A 225 -5.47 -26.27 7.71
N LYS A 226 -5.20 -25.04 8.08
CA LYS A 226 -3.92 -24.56 8.62
C LYS A 226 -3.84 -24.60 10.15
N LYS A 227 -4.86 -25.10 10.86
CA LYS A 227 -4.95 -25.08 12.35
C LYS A 227 -4.73 -23.70 12.97
N TYR A 228 -5.05 -22.64 12.23
CA TYR A 228 -4.92 -21.29 12.74
C TYR A 228 -6.17 -20.90 13.51
N GLU A 229 -5.93 -20.22 14.61
CA GLU A 229 -6.99 -19.60 15.41
C GLU A 229 -7.48 -18.32 14.71
N SER A 230 -8.71 -17.94 14.99
CA SER A 230 -9.22 -16.63 14.62
C SER A 230 -8.80 -15.61 15.67
N TYR A 231 -8.47 -14.39 15.24
CA TYR A 231 -7.98 -13.35 16.13
C TYR A 231 -8.93 -12.16 16.15
N PRO A 232 -9.33 -11.70 17.37
CA PRO A 232 -10.10 -10.47 17.50
C PRO A 232 -9.26 -9.27 17.06
N MET A 233 -9.89 -8.35 16.35
CA MET A 233 -9.33 -7.07 15.94
C MET A 233 -10.03 -5.92 16.69
N ILE A 234 -9.94 -4.69 16.23
CA ILE A 234 -10.49 -3.52 16.96
C ILE A 234 -12.04 -3.60 17.08
N GLY A 235 -12.73 -4.14 16.07
CA GLY A 235 -14.17 -4.28 16.05
C GLY A 235 -14.90 -2.92 15.98
N VAL A 236 -14.45 -2.05 15.12
CA VAL A 236 -15.16 -0.82 14.75
C VAL A 236 -16.33 -1.14 13.85
N PHE A 237 -16.09 -2.00 12.87
CA PHE A 237 -17.10 -2.52 11.96
C PHE A 237 -17.54 -3.91 12.39
N ASP A 238 -18.86 -4.14 12.46
CA ASP A 238 -19.45 -5.45 12.75
C ASP A 238 -19.43 -6.35 11.51
N ILE A 239 -18.23 -6.54 11.00
CA ILE A 239 -17.89 -7.37 9.85
C ILE A 239 -16.61 -8.13 10.18
N GLU A 240 -16.46 -9.33 9.64
CA GLU A 240 -15.30 -10.16 9.87
C GLU A 240 -14.53 -10.31 8.56
N THR A 241 -13.26 -10.64 8.63
CA THR A 241 -12.42 -10.89 7.46
C THR A 241 -11.90 -12.32 7.48
N LYS A 242 -11.83 -12.95 6.31
CA LYS A 242 -11.28 -14.30 6.16
C LYS A 242 -10.17 -14.29 5.13
N PHE A 243 -9.03 -14.83 5.51
CA PHE A 243 -7.85 -14.99 4.65
C PHE A 243 -7.94 -16.25 3.80
N PHE A 244 -7.38 -16.21 2.59
CA PHE A 244 -7.33 -17.31 1.63
C PHE A 244 -5.92 -17.45 1.05
N ASP A 245 -5.60 -18.63 0.52
CA ASP A 245 -4.30 -18.88 -0.13
C ASP A 245 -4.21 -18.29 -1.55
N LYS A 246 -5.33 -17.86 -2.11
CA LYS A 246 -5.39 -17.24 -3.45
C LYS A 246 -5.86 -15.79 -3.33
N PRO A 247 -5.37 -14.89 -4.20
CA PRO A 247 -5.86 -13.52 -4.26
C PRO A 247 -7.38 -13.47 -4.39
N GLN A 248 -8.03 -12.66 -3.56
CA GLN A 248 -9.47 -12.40 -3.60
C GLN A 248 -9.77 -11.13 -4.39
N GLY A 249 -8.89 -10.13 -4.37
CA GLY A 249 -8.89 -8.98 -5.25
C GLY A 249 -7.50 -8.75 -5.81
N LEU A 250 -7.39 -8.52 -7.12
CA LEU A 250 -6.11 -8.29 -7.81
C LEU A 250 -6.32 -7.43 -9.04
N GLY A 251 -5.72 -6.25 -9.04
CA GLY A 251 -5.66 -5.34 -10.18
C GLY A 251 -6.31 -4.00 -9.94
N TYR A 252 -6.55 -3.26 -11.01
CA TYR A 252 -7.17 -1.94 -10.94
C TYR A 252 -8.67 -2.05 -10.64
N ALA A 253 -9.12 -1.20 -9.74
CA ALA A 253 -10.52 -1.01 -9.40
C ALA A 253 -11.04 0.31 -9.97
N GLU A 254 -12.30 0.32 -10.46
CA GLU A 254 -13.04 1.52 -10.84
C GLU A 254 -14.25 1.64 -9.92
N ILE A 255 -14.25 2.70 -9.12
CA ILE A 255 -15.13 2.89 -7.99
C ILE A 255 -16.10 4.04 -8.28
N LYS A 256 -17.38 3.83 -7.96
CA LYS A 256 -18.40 4.86 -7.91
C LYS A 256 -18.84 5.05 -6.46
N THR A 257 -18.74 6.27 -5.97
CA THR A 257 -19.26 6.63 -4.65
C THR A 257 -20.79 6.70 -4.71
N ILE A 258 -21.48 5.85 -3.94
CA ILE A 258 -22.95 5.71 -3.96
C ILE A 258 -23.63 6.20 -2.68
N ARG A 259 -22.85 6.59 -1.66
CA ARG A 259 -23.35 7.16 -0.39
C ARG A 259 -22.51 8.33 0.04
N GLU A 260 -23.16 9.27 0.75
CA GLU A 260 -22.47 10.40 1.35
C GLU A 260 -21.46 9.95 2.41
N ASN A 261 -20.30 10.55 2.40
CA ASN A 261 -19.23 10.34 3.36
C ASN A 261 -18.26 11.54 3.32
N PRO A 262 -17.45 11.76 4.37
CA PRO A 262 -16.59 12.94 4.43
C PRO A 262 -15.38 12.91 3.48
N TYR A 263 -15.07 11.77 2.86
CA TYR A 263 -13.82 11.60 2.09
C TYR A 263 -14.01 11.64 0.57
N HIS A 264 -15.08 11.03 0.08
CA HIS A 264 -15.34 10.86 -1.35
C HIS A 264 -16.70 11.44 -1.73
N PRO A 265 -16.76 12.45 -2.60
CA PRO A 265 -18.02 13.08 -2.99
C PRO A 265 -19.01 12.07 -3.59
N LEU A 266 -20.28 12.18 -3.22
CA LEU A 266 -21.36 11.36 -3.77
C LEU A 266 -21.37 11.47 -5.30
N GLY A 267 -21.49 10.33 -5.99
CA GLY A 267 -21.49 10.24 -7.45
C GLY A 267 -20.11 10.31 -8.09
N SER A 268 -19.03 10.60 -7.34
CA SER A 268 -17.68 10.62 -7.89
C SER A 268 -17.26 9.24 -8.41
N ILE A 269 -16.52 9.24 -9.53
CA ILE A 269 -15.89 8.05 -10.10
C ILE A 269 -14.39 8.26 -10.03
N TRP A 270 -13.71 7.27 -9.47
CA TRP A 270 -12.27 7.31 -9.30
C TRP A 270 -11.67 5.92 -9.44
N LYS A 271 -10.35 5.85 -9.57
CA LYS A 271 -9.62 4.60 -9.74
C LYS A 271 -8.70 4.37 -8.57
N GLY A 272 -8.58 3.11 -8.20
CA GLY A 272 -7.63 2.61 -7.23
C GLY A 272 -7.11 1.25 -7.68
N HIS A 273 -6.49 0.55 -6.76
CA HIS A 273 -6.14 -0.84 -7.01
C HIS A 273 -6.44 -1.69 -5.80
N GLU A 274 -6.59 -2.97 -6.03
CA GLU A 274 -6.80 -3.99 -5.02
C GLU A 274 -5.70 -5.02 -5.10
N PHE A 275 -5.20 -5.42 -3.96
CA PHE A 275 -4.37 -6.60 -3.85
C PHE A 275 -4.50 -7.21 -2.45
N HIS A 276 -5.46 -8.11 -2.31
CA HIS A 276 -5.75 -8.73 -1.02
C HIS A 276 -6.08 -10.21 -1.18
N PHE A 277 -5.67 -10.99 -0.18
CA PHE A 277 -5.92 -12.41 -0.04
C PHE A 277 -7.08 -12.70 0.91
N SER A 278 -7.69 -11.68 1.47
CA SER A 278 -8.84 -11.79 2.36
C SER A 278 -10.09 -11.21 1.72
N THR A 279 -11.25 -11.57 2.24
CA THR A 279 -12.53 -10.96 1.89
C THR A 279 -13.32 -10.69 3.17
N ALA A 280 -14.28 -9.78 3.09
CA ALA A 280 -15.24 -9.58 4.16
C ALA A 280 -16.22 -10.77 4.20
N VAL A 281 -16.50 -11.26 5.40
CA VAL A 281 -17.47 -12.32 5.65
C VAL A 281 -18.43 -11.85 6.75
N ASN A 282 -19.57 -12.53 6.87
CA ASN A 282 -20.62 -12.21 7.83
C ASN A 282 -21.17 -10.76 7.71
N ALA A 283 -21.06 -10.17 6.49
CA ALA A 283 -21.75 -8.91 6.23
C ALA A 283 -23.26 -9.11 6.36
N LYS A 284 -23.92 -8.19 7.06
CA LYS A 284 -25.37 -8.22 7.21
C LYS A 284 -26.06 -8.02 5.85
N PRO A 285 -27.28 -8.58 5.64
CA PRO A 285 -28.02 -8.37 4.38
C PRO A 285 -28.28 -6.90 4.07
N ASP A 286 -28.45 -6.07 5.09
CA ASP A 286 -28.69 -4.63 5.05
C ASP A 286 -27.39 -3.81 5.21
N GLN A 287 -26.21 -4.45 5.16
CA GLN A 287 -24.93 -3.75 5.25
C GLN A 287 -24.85 -2.66 4.18
N GLU A 288 -24.62 -1.45 4.63
CA GLU A 288 -24.45 -0.29 3.77
C GLU A 288 -22.98 -0.14 3.39
N PHE A 289 -22.73 -0.15 2.07
CA PHE A 289 -21.41 0.14 1.51
C PHE A 289 -21.41 1.52 0.85
N LEU A 290 -20.26 2.17 0.87
CA LEU A 290 -20.09 3.51 0.30
C LEU A 290 -19.87 3.47 -1.21
N PHE A 291 -19.36 2.35 -1.71
CA PHE A 291 -18.89 2.22 -3.08
C PHE A 291 -19.51 1.03 -3.80
N GLU A 292 -19.88 1.27 -5.05
CA GLU A 292 -20.10 0.26 -6.07
C GLU A 292 -18.87 0.20 -6.98
N LEU A 293 -18.33 -0.98 -7.20
CA LEU A 293 -17.22 -1.19 -8.09
C LEU A 293 -17.72 -1.60 -9.47
N LYS A 294 -17.42 -0.78 -10.48
CA LYS A 294 -17.61 -1.12 -11.89
C LYS A 294 -16.57 -2.11 -12.37
N LYS A 295 -15.39 -2.09 -11.75
CA LYS A 295 -14.29 -3.02 -11.91
C LYS A 295 -13.63 -3.23 -10.56
N GLY A 296 -13.31 -4.48 -10.23
CA GLY A 296 -12.73 -4.86 -8.92
C GLY A 296 -13.58 -5.90 -8.21
N ARG A 297 -13.18 -6.28 -7.01
CA ARG A 297 -13.83 -7.27 -6.16
C ARG A 297 -14.43 -6.67 -4.89
N GLY A 298 -13.72 -5.69 -4.30
CA GLY A 298 -14.13 -5.04 -3.06
C GLY A 298 -14.24 -5.98 -1.86
N MET A 299 -15.08 -5.57 -0.91
CA MET A 299 -15.35 -6.34 0.31
C MET A 299 -16.28 -7.51 0.07
N THR A 300 -17.27 -7.35 -0.81
CA THR A 300 -18.27 -8.37 -1.08
C THR A 300 -18.83 -8.27 -2.49
N GLN A 301 -19.33 -9.39 -2.98
CA GLN A 301 -20.06 -9.47 -4.23
C GLN A 301 -21.50 -9.91 -3.96
N LYS A 302 -22.45 -9.18 -4.51
CA LYS A 302 -23.87 -9.58 -4.50
C LYS A 302 -24.25 -10.06 -5.89
N GLU A 303 -24.76 -11.30 -5.97
CA GLU A 303 -25.40 -11.80 -7.18
C GLU A 303 -26.73 -11.08 -7.35
N MET A 304 -26.84 -10.25 -8.37
CA MET A 304 -28.13 -9.72 -8.83
C MET A 304 -28.42 -10.29 -10.21
N GLN A 305 -29.72 -10.45 -10.54
CA GLN A 305 -30.18 -11.04 -11.81
C GLN A 305 -29.36 -10.50 -13.00
N ASN A 306 -28.39 -11.30 -13.49
CA ASN A 306 -27.48 -11.10 -14.62
C ASN A 306 -26.22 -10.22 -14.38
N ASN A 307 -25.95 -9.63 -13.22
CA ASN A 307 -24.71 -8.92 -12.96
C ASN A 307 -24.24 -9.15 -11.52
N ASN A 308 -22.98 -9.57 -11.35
CA ASN A 308 -22.34 -9.56 -10.05
C ASN A 308 -21.91 -8.14 -9.73
N LEU A 309 -22.58 -7.48 -8.79
CA LEU A 309 -22.15 -6.19 -8.28
C LEU A 309 -21.18 -6.39 -7.12
N ALA A 310 -20.04 -5.71 -7.20
CA ALA A 310 -19.07 -5.66 -6.13
C ALA A 310 -19.22 -4.36 -5.33
N PHE A 311 -19.05 -4.46 -4.02
CA PHE A 311 -19.19 -3.34 -3.10
C PHE A 311 -17.98 -3.21 -2.19
N ASP A 312 -17.63 -1.98 -1.83
CA ASP A 312 -16.52 -1.66 -0.95
C ASP A 312 -16.84 -0.41 -0.11
N GLY A 313 -16.00 -0.13 0.86
CA GLY A 313 -16.06 1.07 1.67
C GLY A 313 -17.11 1.03 2.78
N LEU A 314 -16.64 1.19 4.00
CA LEU A 314 -17.43 1.31 5.22
C LEU A 314 -17.13 2.63 5.91
N ILE A 315 -18.10 3.13 6.62
CA ILE A 315 -17.98 4.33 7.45
C ILE A 315 -18.64 4.14 8.80
N TYR A 316 -17.94 4.56 9.84
CA TYR A 316 -18.48 4.73 11.19
C TYR A 316 -17.98 6.04 11.76
N LYS A 317 -18.87 6.99 12.03
CA LYS A 317 -18.47 8.36 12.38
C LYS A 317 -17.54 8.93 11.29
N ASN A 318 -16.33 9.36 11.67
CA ASN A 318 -15.27 9.80 10.74
C ASN A 318 -14.24 8.69 10.43
N CYS A 319 -14.54 7.44 10.76
CA CYS A 319 -13.67 6.31 10.46
C CYS A 319 -14.12 5.62 9.18
N PHE A 320 -13.29 5.70 8.15
CA PHE A 320 -13.48 5.08 6.85
C PHE A 320 -12.56 3.88 6.69
N ALA A 321 -13.03 2.83 6.01
CA ALA A 321 -12.21 1.70 5.60
C ALA A 321 -12.65 1.11 4.27
N SER A 322 -11.71 0.65 3.44
CA SER A 322 -11.93 -0.09 2.19
C SER A 322 -10.82 -1.10 1.93
N TYR A 323 -11.05 -2.05 1.01
CA TYR A 323 -9.94 -2.86 0.46
C TYR A 323 -9.15 -2.10 -0.60
N THR A 324 -9.80 -1.16 -1.27
CA THR A 324 -9.18 -0.40 -2.34
C THR A 324 -8.10 0.54 -1.81
N HIS A 325 -6.92 0.47 -2.42
CA HIS A 325 -5.84 1.45 -2.24
C HIS A 325 -6.01 2.61 -3.19
N ILE A 326 -5.81 3.82 -2.70
CA ILE A 326 -5.83 5.02 -3.51
C ILE A 326 -4.43 5.46 -3.92
N PHE A 327 -4.37 6.15 -5.05
CA PHE A 327 -3.22 6.95 -5.47
C PHE A 327 -3.63 8.42 -5.46
N ALA A 328 -3.26 9.14 -4.41
CA ALA A 328 -3.76 10.48 -4.12
C ALA A 328 -3.63 11.49 -5.28
N PRO A 329 -2.55 11.49 -6.09
CA PRO A 329 -2.47 12.36 -7.27
C PRO A 329 -3.60 12.13 -8.28
N ALA A 330 -4.12 10.91 -8.40
CA ALA A 330 -5.25 10.58 -9.28
C ALA A 330 -6.62 10.73 -8.59
N VAL A 331 -6.65 10.96 -7.27
CA VAL A 331 -7.87 11.13 -6.46
C VAL A 331 -7.75 12.42 -5.63
N PRO A 332 -7.71 13.61 -6.26
CA PRO A 332 -7.32 14.86 -5.61
C PRO A 332 -8.28 15.32 -4.51
N HIS A 333 -9.50 14.82 -4.48
CA HIS A 333 -10.46 15.12 -3.42
C HIS A 333 -10.12 14.40 -2.10
N PHE A 334 -9.42 13.27 -2.14
CA PHE A 334 -9.05 12.52 -0.93
C PHE A 334 -8.25 13.38 0.06
N SER A 335 -7.09 13.86 -0.36
CA SER A 335 -6.19 14.62 0.53
C SER A 335 -6.86 15.88 1.08
N LYS A 336 -7.62 16.60 0.24
CA LYS A 336 -8.36 17.80 0.66
C LYS A 336 -9.41 17.47 1.71
N ASN A 337 -10.22 16.46 1.46
CA ASN A 337 -11.34 16.09 2.33
C ASN A 337 -10.86 15.49 3.64
N PHE A 338 -9.80 14.66 3.60
CA PHE A 338 -9.19 14.12 4.82
C PHE A 338 -8.66 15.25 5.71
N ILE A 339 -7.97 16.22 5.14
CA ILE A 339 -7.43 17.37 5.87
C ILE A 339 -8.57 18.27 6.40
N GLU A 340 -9.62 18.50 5.62
CA GLU A 340 -10.75 19.32 6.07
C GLU A 340 -11.48 18.66 7.25
N THR A 341 -11.70 17.35 7.18
CA THR A 341 -12.28 16.57 8.28
C THR A 341 -11.39 16.65 9.54
N ALA A 342 -10.05 16.58 9.36
CA ALA A 342 -9.10 16.72 10.46
C ALA A 342 -9.09 18.16 11.07
N ARG A 343 -9.23 19.19 10.25
CA ARG A 343 -9.38 20.58 10.74
C ARG A 343 -10.64 20.76 11.56
N GLN A 344 -11.76 20.22 11.08
CA GLN A 344 -13.02 20.30 11.80
C GLN A 344 -12.95 19.54 13.13
N TYR A 345 -12.31 18.36 13.14
CA TYR A 345 -12.07 17.62 14.38
C TYR A 345 -11.25 18.45 15.38
N ARG A 346 -10.11 19.02 14.97
CA ARG A 346 -9.26 19.88 15.81
C ARG A 346 -10.05 21.08 16.37
N LYS A 347 -10.90 21.69 15.55
CA LYS A 347 -11.74 22.82 16.00
C LYS A 347 -12.71 22.39 17.09
N ASN A 348 -13.41 21.29 16.88
CA ASN A 348 -14.39 20.76 17.85
C ASN A 348 -13.70 20.35 19.17
N GLN A 349 -12.48 19.81 19.12
CA GLN A 349 -11.72 19.48 20.33
C GLN A 349 -11.33 20.72 21.14
N LYS A 350 -11.04 21.85 20.49
CA LYS A 350 -10.73 23.12 21.17
C LYS A 350 -11.96 23.80 21.77
N GLU A 351 -13.13 23.61 21.18
CA GLU A 351 -14.40 24.17 21.67
C GLU A 351 -14.93 23.39 22.88
N ASN A 352 -14.53 22.11 23.02
CA ASN A 352 -14.96 21.22 24.11
C ASN A 352 -13.94 21.10 25.26
N ALA A 353 -12.78 21.74 25.16
CA ALA A 353 -11.70 21.73 26.16
C ALA A 353 -11.70 23.00 27.01
#